data_12168d2fa9b7bf9298a5a6acd68add7d
#
_entry.id   12168d2fa9b7bf9298a5a6acd68add7d
#
_cell.length_a   1.000
_cell.length_b   1.000
_cell.length_c   1.000
_cell.angle_alpha   90.00
_cell.angle_beta   90.00
_cell.angle_gamma   90.00
#
_symmetry.space_group_name_H-M   'P 1'
#
loop_
_entity.id
_entity.type
_entity.pdbx_description
1 polymer ?
#
loop_
_entity_poly.entity_id
_entity_poly.type
_entity_poly.pdbx_seq_one_letter_code
_entity_poly.pdbx_strand_id
1 'polypeptide(L)'
;LARVFVLGACRAFVVEASMEEGRGALVTALVKKGTLKRGDYILAGSEFGRVRAMFDESGNPVEEAAPSVPVVVLGLSGAPNAGDELLVVENERRAREVASHRLGKTRDVKLAKQGARSEDVFSTLGEAKASQVAVLIKTDVQGSAEALRDALNKLSTDEVAVRIIASGVGGITASDVQLAAASKARIIGFNVRA
;
A
#
# COMPACT_ATOMS: atom_id res chain seq x y z
N LEU A 1 -5.60 -21.24 -6.97
CA LEU A 1 -4.19 -20.84 -7.14
C LEU A 1 -3.93 -20.63 -8.64
N ALA A 2 -4.32 -19.47 -9.18
CA ALA A 2 -3.94 -19.10 -10.53
C ALA A 2 -2.44 -18.75 -10.52
N ARG A 3 -1.58 -19.73 -10.77
CA ARG A 3 -0.20 -19.49 -11.18
C ARG A 3 -0.25 -18.81 -12.54
N VAL A 4 -0.01 -17.51 -12.57
CA VAL A 4 0.29 -16.81 -13.82
C VAL A 4 1.67 -17.32 -14.25
N PHE A 5 1.67 -18.33 -15.12
CA PHE A 5 2.88 -18.79 -15.79
C PHE A 5 3.23 -17.72 -16.83
N VAL A 6 4.09 -16.79 -16.47
CA VAL A 6 4.74 -15.91 -17.44
C VAL A 6 6.14 -16.49 -17.68
N LEU A 7 6.27 -17.29 -18.72
CA LEU A 7 7.57 -17.78 -19.17
C LEU A 7 8.44 -16.57 -19.57
N GLY A 8 9.53 -16.36 -18.84
CA GLY A 8 10.54 -15.35 -19.19
C GLY A 8 10.28 -13.93 -18.67
N ALA A 9 9.17 -13.66 -17.97
CA ALA A 9 8.87 -12.35 -17.49
C ALA A 9 9.75 -11.92 -16.32
N CYS A 10 10.05 -10.62 -16.28
CA CYS A 10 10.74 -9.98 -15.19
C CYS A 10 9.96 -10.15 -13.87
N ARG A 11 10.70 -10.46 -12.83
CA ARG A 11 10.25 -10.47 -11.43
C ARG A 11 11.12 -9.54 -10.62
N ALA A 12 10.49 -8.67 -9.86
CA ALA A 12 11.15 -7.79 -8.91
C ALA A 12 10.38 -7.82 -7.58
N PHE A 13 10.98 -7.28 -6.53
CA PHE A 13 10.30 -7.07 -5.25
C PHE A 13 10.26 -5.58 -4.95
N VAL A 14 9.12 -5.14 -4.44
CA VAL A 14 8.94 -3.79 -3.94
C VAL A 14 9.73 -3.64 -2.65
N VAL A 15 10.68 -2.72 -2.64
CA VAL A 15 11.45 -2.36 -1.44
C VAL A 15 10.72 -1.27 -0.67
N GLU A 16 10.25 -0.25 -1.39
CA GLU A 16 9.57 0.91 -0.84
C GLU A 16 8.61 1.50 -1.86
N ALA A 17 7.54 2.13 -1.38
CA ALA A 17 6.61 2.85 -2.23
C ALA A 17 6.19 4.18 -1.58
N SER A 18 6.18 5.23 -2.38
CA SER A 18 5.75 6.57 -1.99
C SER A 18 4.76 7.15 -3.00
N MET A 19 4.05 8.20 -2.59
CA MET A 19 3.15 8.95 -3.46
C MET A 19 3.64 10.40 -3.54
N GLU A 20 4.03 10.85 -4.72
CA GLU A 20 4.42 12.23 -4.98
C GLU A 20 3.32 12.99 -5.71
N GLU A 21 3.06 14.23 -5.28
CA GLU A 21 2.14 15.12 -5.98
C GLU A 21 2.64 15.39 -7.41
N GLY A 22 1.76 15.23 -8.39
CA GLY A 22 2.05 15.45 -9.81
C GLY A 22 2.80 14.32 -10.52
N ARG A 23 3.50 13.43 -9.80
CA ARG A 23 4.19 12.27 -10.37
C ARG A 23 3.45 10.96 -10.17
N GLY A 24 2.65 10.86 -9.09
CA GLY A 24 1.93 9.64 -8.73
C GLY A 24 2.76 8.69 -7.88
N ALA A 25 2.53 7.39 -8.03
CA ALA A 25 3.25 6.36 -7.28
C ALA A 25 4.69 6.21 -7.78
N LEU A 26 5.66 6.38 -6.88
CA LEU A 26 7.06 6.01 -7.05
C LEU A 26 7.31 4.73 -6.29
N VAL A 27 7.87 3.74 -6.97
CA VAL A 27 8.10 2.42 -6.38
C VAL A 27 9.55 2.02 -6.59
N THR A 28 10.30 1.90 -5.52
CA THR A 28 11.64 1.32 -5.54
C THR A 28 11.51 -0.20 -5.60
N ALA A 29 11.96 -0.79 -6.68
CA ALA A 29 11.91 -2.22 -6.93
C ALA A 29 13.30 -2.80 -7.14
N LEU A 30 13.55 -3.99 -6.59
CA LEU A 30 14.77 -4.77 -6.82
C LEU A 30 14.46 -5.89 -7.81
N VAL A 31 15.06 -5.84 -8.98
CA VAL A 31 14.90 -6.89 -10.00
C VAL A 31 15.59 -8.17 -9.55
N LYS A 32 14.84 -9.28 -9.54
CA LYS A 32 15.36 -10.61 -9.15
C LYS A 32 15.64 -11.50 -10.33
N LYS A 33 14.81 -11.42 -11.38
CA LYS A 33 14.91 -12.28 -12.56
C LYS A 33 14.36 -11.56 -13.78
N GLY A 34 14.96 -11.80 -14.93
CA GLY A 34 14.58 -11.16 -16.18
C GLY A 34 15.03 -9.69 -16.24
N THR A 35 14.52 -8.95 -17.19
CA THR A 35 14.82 -7.52 -17.37
C THR A 35 13.54 -6.74 -17.37
N LEU A 36 13.45 -5.70 -16.53
CA LEU A 36 12.34 -4.76 -16.53
C LEU A 36 12.64 -3.68 -17.56
N LYS A 37 11.66 -3.36 -18.39
CA LYS A 37 11.81 -2.37 -19.47
C LYS A 37 10.78 -1.25 -19.34
N ARG A 38 11.15 -0.07 -19.78
CA ARG A 38 10.21 1.02 -19.98
C ARG A 38 9.12 0.60 -20.96
N GLY A 39 7.87 0.87 -20.61
CA GLY A 39 6.71 0.48 -21.40
C GLY A 39 6.07 -0.86 -21.02
N ASP A 40 6.72 -1.68 -20.19
CA ASP A 40 6.16 -2.92 -19.71
C ASP A 40 4.89 -2.68 -18.88
N TYR A 41 3.93 -3.61 -18.98
CA TYR A 41 2.81 -3.66 -18.05
C TYR A 41 3.20 -4.41 -16.80
N ILE A 42 2.97 -3.80 -15.65
CA ILE A 42 3.40 -4.31 -14.36
C ILE A 42 2.24 -4.45 -13.39
N LEU A 43 2.37 -5.42 -12.49
CA LEU A 43 1.46 -5.70 -11.40
C LEU A 43 2.25 -5.88 -10.12
N ALA A 44 1.97 -5.10 -9.08
CA ALA A 44 2.56 -5.22 -7.76
C ALA A 44 1.46 -5.24 -6.70
N GLY A 45 1.33 -6.35 -5.96
CA GLY A 45 0.21 -6.51 -5.04
C GLY A 45 -1.14 -6.42 -5.73
N SER A 46 -1.96 -5.43 -5.37
CA SER A 46 -3.22 -5.05 -6.01
C SER A 46 -3.10 -3.88 -6.99
N GLU A 47 -1.91 -3.28 -7.08
CA GLU A 47 -1.65 -2.14 -7.94
C GLU A 47 -1.11 -2.61 -9.29
N PHE A 48 -1.54 -1.95 -10.36
CA PHE A 48 -1.10 -2.26 -11.71
C PHE A 48 -0.84 -0.97 -12.51
N GLY A 49 -0.13 -1.10 -13.61
CA GLY A 49 0.12 0.05 -14.48
C GLY A 49 1.10 -0.27 -15.59
N ARG A 50 1.55 0.78 -16.27
CA ARG A 50 2.57 0.71 -17.29
C ARG A 50 3.80 1.50 -16.85
N VAL A 51 4.97 0.93 -16.96
CA VAL A 51 6.24 1.62 -16.67
C VAL A 51 6.36 2.84 -17.57
N ARG A 52 6.22 4.03 -17.02
CA ARG A 52 6.34 5.32 -17.73
C ARG A 52 7.78 5.78 -17.78
N ALA A 53 8.47 5.64 -16.67
CA ALA A 53 9.88 5.97 -16.51
C ALA A 53 10.50 5.10 -15.43
N MET A 54 11.80 4.87 -15.54
CA MET A 54 12.61 4.25 -14.50
C MET A 54 13.85 5.10 -14.27
N PHE A 55 14.33 5.08 -13.03
CA PHE A 55 15.52 5.81 -12.60
C PHE A 55 16.44 4.90 -11.79
N ASP A 56 17.74 5.08 -11.97
CA ASP A 56 18.76 4.42 -11.15
C ASP A 56 18.86 5.03 -9.74
N GLU A 57 19.77 4.54 -8.92
CA GLU A 57 20.05 5.05 -7.58
C GLU A 57 20.60 6.50 -7.57
N SER A 58 21.12 6.96 -8.69
CA SER A 58 21.61 8.33 -8.88
C SER A 58 20.55 9.29 -9.41
N GLY A 59 19.34 8.78 -9.71
CA GLY A 59 18.24 9.56 -10.28
C GLY A 59 18.32 9.75 -11.79
N ASN A 60 19.24 9.05 -12.49
CA ASN A 60 19.31 9.12 -13.95
C ASN A 60 18.24 8.22 -14.58
N PRO A 61 17.61 8.64 -15.69
CA PRO A 61 16.64 7.81 -16.39
C PRO A 61 17.32 6.60 -17.04
N VAL A 62 16.69 5.41 -16.87
CA VAL A 62 17.13 4.17 -17.47
C VAL A 62 16.00 3.54 -18.27
N GLU A 63 16.33 2.89 -19.40
CA GLU A 63 15.34 2.25 -20.27
C GLU A 63 15.10 0.78 -19.88
N GLU A 64 16.08 0.13 -19.25
CA GLU A 64 15.97 -1.24 -18.78
C GLU A 64 16.77 -1.48 -17.49
N ALA A 65 16.31 -2.42 -16.68
CA ALA A 65 16.95 -2.83 -15.45
C ALA A 65 17.14 -4.34 -15.41
N ALA A 66 18.39 -4.77 -15.20
CA ALA A 66 18.82 -6.16 -15.12
C ALA A 66 18.63 -6.72 -13.68
N PRO A 67 18.77 -8.04 -13.48
CA PRO A 67 18.75 -8.65 -12.15
C PRO A 67 19.77 -8.04 -11.19
N SER A 68 19.40 -7.94 -9.92
CA SER A 68 20.16 -7.35 -8.82
C SER A 68 20.35 -5.83 -8.90
N VAL A 69 19.66 -5.16 -9.83
CA VAL A 69 19.65 -3.69 -9.94
C VAL A 69 18.41 -3.13 -9.26
N PRO A 70 18.57 -2.23 -8.26
CA PRO A 70 17.46 -1.46 -7.73
C PRO A 70 17.08 -0.36 -8.71
N VAL A 71 15.78 -0.15 -8.92
CA VAL A 71 15.27 0.92 -9.78
C VAL A 71 14.04 1.56 -9.16
N VAL A 72 13.91 2.87 -9.36
CA VAL A 72 12.68 3.60 -9.06
C VAL A 72 11.78 3.56 -10.28
N VAL A 73 10.58 3.03 -10.14
CA VAL A 73 9.60 2.84 -11.21
C VAL A 73 8.44 3.81 -11.02
N LEU A 74 8.08 4.49 -12.10
CA LEU A 74 6.90 5.34 -12.21
C LEU A 74 5.86 4.69 -13.13
N GLY A 75 4.57 4.75 -12.73
CA GLY A 75 3.48 4.35 -13.61
C GLY A 75 2.48 3.37 -13.02
N LEU A 76 2.63 2.97 -11.76
CA LEU A 76 1.62 2.21 -11.01
C LEU A 76 0.42 3.08 -10.64
N SER A 77 -0.74 2.45 -10.47
CA SER A 77 -2.00 3.08 -10.06
C SER A 77 -2.00 3.61 -8.64
N GLY A 78 -1.18 3.02 -7.77
CA GLY A 78 -1.05 3.38 -6.36
C GLY A 78 0.25 2.84 -5.77
N ALA A 79 0.45 3.05 -4.48
CA ALA A 79 1.60 2.55 -3.74
C ALA A 79 1.36 1.11 -3.25
N PRO A 80 2.06 0.10 -3.81
CA PRO A 80 2.00 -1.27 -3.30
C PRO A 80 2.69 -1.38 -1.94
N ASN A 81 2.50 -2.51 -1.25
CA ASN A 81 3.19 -2.75 0.01
C ASN A 81 4.66 -3.15 -0.24
N ALA A 82 5.51 -2.79 0.71
CA ALA A 82 6.87 -3.32 0.74
C ALA A 82 6.84 -4.86 0.85
N GLY A 83 7.71 -5.53 0.09
CA GLY A 83 7.73 -6.98 -0.03
C GLY A 83 6.76 -7.57 -1.07
N ASP A 84 5.86 -6.78 -1.66
CA ASP A 84 5.02 -7.24 -2.77
C ASP A 84 5.88 -7.65 -3.97
N GLU A 85 5.48 -8.72 -4.64
CA GLU A 85 6.12 -9.16 -5.89
C GLU A 85 5.63 -8.29 -7.05
N LEU A 86 6.56 -7.65 -7.75
CA LEU A 86 6.32 -6.93 -8.99
C LEU A 86 6.55 -7.87 -10.17
N LEU A 87 5.53 -8.05 -10.97
CA LEU A 87 5.51 -8.95 -12.14
C LEU A 87 5.26 -8.16 -13.42
N VAL A 88 6.00 -8.47 -14.46
CA VAL A 88 5.67 -8.03 -15.81
C VAL A 88 4.59 -8.94 -16.39
N VAL A 89 3.57 -8.36 -16.99
CA VAL A 89 2.44 -9.05 -17.59
C VAL A 89 2.28 -8.65 -19.06
N GLU A 90 1.62 -9.48 -19.86
CA GLU A 90 1.52 -9.29 -21.32
C GLU A 90 0.74 -8.04 -21.73
N ASN A 91 -0.29 -7.68 -20.95
CA ASN A 91 -1.15 -6.54 -21.28
C ASN A 91 -1.87 -5.98 -20.04
N GLU A 92 -2.38 -4.76 -20.18
CA GLU A 92 -3.10 -4.05 -19.12
C GLU A 92 -4.35 -4.79 -18.64
N ARG A 93 -5.10 -5.40 -19.57
CA ARG A 93 -6.33 -6.14 -19.22
C ARG A 93 -6.03 -7.26 -18.23
N ARG A 94 -4.95 -8.00 -18.46
CA ARG A 94 -4.50 -9.08 -17.59
C ARG A 94 -4.04 -8.55 -16.23
N ALA A 95 -3.29 -7.45 -16.22
CA ALA A 95 -2.88 -6.78 -14.99
C ALA A 95 -4.08 -6.38 -14.14
N ARG A 96 -5.06 -5.71 -14.74
CA ARG A 96 -6.29 -5.25 -14.09
C ARG A 96 -7.14 -6.40 -13.55
N GLU A 97 -7.31 -7.47 -14.32
CA GLU A 97 -8.07 -8.66 -13.91
C GLU A 97 -7.47 -9.30 -12.64
N VAL A 98 -6.16 -9.51 -12.63
CA VAL A 98 -5.46 -10.10 -11.48
C VAL A 98 -5.46 -9.15 -10.28
N ALA A 99 -5.26 -7.85 -10.49
CA ALA A 99 -5.34 -6.83 -9.45
C ALA A 99 -6.71 -6.80 -8.78
N SER A 100 -7.79 -6.77 -9.58
CA SER A 100 -9.17 -6.78 -9.08
C SER A 100 -9.47 -8.04 -8.27
N HIS A 101 -9.02 -9.20 -8.73
CA HIS A 101 -9.18 -10.47 -8.01
C HIS A 101 -8.44 -10.45 -6.66
N ARG A 102 -7.21 -9.93 -6.62
CA ARG A 102 -6.42 -9.80 -5.37
C ARG A 102 -7.08 -8.82 -4.40
N LEU A 103 -7.57 -7.68 -4.91
CA LEU A 103 -8.27 -6.68 -4.11
C LEU A 103 -9.55 -7.25 -3.47
N GLY A 104 -10.36 -7.97 -4.25
CA GLY A 104 -11.56 -8.66 -3.76
C GLY A 104 -11.22 -9.62 -2.63
N LYS A 105 -10.25 -10.50 -2.82
CA LYS A 105 -9.82 -11.47 -1.81
C LYS A 105 -9.31 -10.79 -0.53
N THR A 106 -8.55 -9.70 -0.64
CA THR A 106 -8.06 -8.94 0.52
C THR A 106 -9.22 -8.29 1.27
N ARG A 107 -10.23 -7.78 0.55
CA ARG A 107 -11.44 -7.20 1.12
C ARG A 107 -12.26 -8.25 1.87
N ASP A 108 -12.45 -9.43 1.29
CA ASP A 108 -13.19 -10.53 1.91
C ASP A 108 -12.52 -11.00 3.21
N VAL A 109 -11.19 -11.13 3.21
CA VAL A 109 -10.41 -11.47 4.43
C VAL A 109 -10.52 -10.37 5.50
N LYS A 110 -10.50 -9.09 5.10
CA LYS A 110 -10.68 -7.97 6.05
C LYS A 110 -12.09 -7.96 6.64
N LEU A 111 -13.12 -8.20 5.82
CA LEU A 111 -14.52 -8.26 6.26
C LEU A 111 -14.77 -9.45 7.19
N ALA A 112 -14.21 -10.62 6.88
CA ALA A 112 -14.31 -11.80 7.75
C ALA A 112 -13.65 -11.55 9.13
N LYS A 113 -12.49 -10.88 9.17
CA LYS A 113 -11.83 -10.49 10.44
C LYS A 113 -12.61 -9.41 11.20
N GLN A 114 -13.34 -8.53 10.51
CA GLN A 114 -14.20 -7.54 11.16
C GLN A 114 -15.48 -8.17 11.70
N GLY A 115 -16.08 -9.13 10.99
CA GLY A 115 -17.23 -9.89 11.47
C GLY A 115 -16.95 -10.67 12.76
N ALA A 116 -15.81 -11.34 12.84
CA ALA A 116 -15.40 -12.05 14.06
C ALA A 116 -15.15 -11.07 15.24
N ARG A 117 -14.68 -9.85 14.98
CA ARG A 117 -14.54 -8.81 16.04
C ARG A 117 -15.86 -8.18 16.46
N SER A 118 -16.89 -8.17 15.61
CA SER A 118 -18.19 -7.62 15.99
C SER A 118 -18.97 -8.53 16.95
N GLU A 119 -18.76 -9.82 16.90
CA GLU A 119 -19.33 -10.77 17.89
C GLU A 119 -18.72 -10.58 19.27
N ASP A 120 -17.41 -10.30 19.36
CA ASP A 120 -16.74 -9.95 20.63
C ASP A 120 -17.23 -8.61 21.21
N VAL A 121 -17.61 -7.64 20.37
CA VAL A 121 -18.13 -6.35 20.82
C VAL A 121 -19.51 -6.47 21.45
N PHE A 122 -20.34 -7.41 21.01
CA PHE A 122 -21.66 -7.66 21.61
C PHE A 122 -21.55 -8.38 22.96
N SER A 123 -20.52 -9.17 23.21
CA SER A 123 -20.28 -9.85 24.49
C SER A 123 -19.76 -8.89 25.56
N THR A 124 -19.15 -7.75 25.18
CA THR A 124 -18.53 -6.78 26.08
C THR A 124 -19.45 -5.56 26.40
N LEU A 125 -20.75 -5.63 26.08
CA LEU A 125 -21.72 -4.55 26.36
C LEU A 125 -21.99 -4.30 27.86
N GLY A 126 -21.33 -5.01 28.76
CA GLY A 126 -21.46 -4.89 30.21
C GLY A 126 -20.25 -4.28 30.94
N GLU A 127 -19.11 -4.10 30.29
CA GLU A 127 -17.89 -3.61 30.94
C GLU A 127 -17.61 -2.15 30.59
N ALA A 128 -16.99 -1.41 31.52
CA ALA A 128 -16.69 0.01 31.42
C ALA A 128 -16.04 0.34 30.07
N LYS A 129 -16.69 1.20 29.27
CA LYS A 129 -16.21 1.61 27.94
C LYS A 129 -14.84 2.26 28.08
N ALA A 130 -13.77 1.56 27.67
CA ALA A 130 -12.48 2.18 27.46
C ALA A 130 -12.64 3.41 26.56
N SER A 131 -12.01 4.51 26.92
CA SER A 131 -12.03 5.72 26.11
C SER A 131 -11.37 5.41 24.76
N GLN A 132 -12.06 5.63 23.63
CA GLN A 132 -11.53 5.35 22.31
C GLN A 132 -10.95 6.60 21.66
N VAL A 133 -9.68 6.54 21.25
CA VAL A 133 -9.03 7.58 20.45
C VAL A 133 -8.98 7.13 19.00
N ALA A 134 -9.81 7.74 18.15
CA ALA A 134 -9.81 7.49 16.72
C ALA A 134 -8.68 8.27 16.04
N VAL A 135 -7.90 7.61 15.18
CA VAL A 135 -6.73 8.17 14.49
C VAL A 135 -6.78 7.85 13.00
N LEU A 136 -6.41 8.84 12.17
CA LEU A 136 -6.12 8.69 10.75
C LEU A 136 -4.64 8.98 10.55
N ILE A 137 -3.92 8.09 9.87
CA ILE A 137 -2.47 8.18 9.67
C ILE A 137 -2.18 8.51 8.21
N LYS A 138 -1.32 9.51 7.97
CA LYS A 138 -0.76 9.82 6.64
C LYS A 138 0.76 9.93 6.73
N THR A 139 1.45 9.29 5.81
CA THR A 139 2.92 9.23 5.78
C THR A 139 3.45 9.44 4.37
N ASP A 140 4.71 9.74 4.25
CA ASP A 140 5.43 9.86 2.97
C ASP A 140 5.64 8.50 2.28
N VAL A 141 5.92 7.45 3.06
CA VAL A 141 6.21 6.09 2.55
C VAL A 141 5.41 5.03 3.28
N GLN A 142 5.22 3.88 2.63
CA GLN A 142 4.42 2.78 3.15
C GLN A 142 5.02 2.18 4.44
N GLY A 143 6.34 2.03 4.53
CA GLY A 143 7.01 1.49 5.72
C GLY A 143 6.76 2.35 6.97
N SER A 144 6.75 3.68 6.84
CA SER A 144 6.41 4.61 7.93
C SER A 144 4.97 4.43 8.40
N ALA A 145 4.02 4.20 7.46
CA ALA A 145 2.62 3.95 7.80
C ALA A 145 2.44 2.66 8.62
N GLU A 146 3.14 1.62 8.25
CA GLU A 146 3.11 0.33 8.96
C GLU A 146 3.73 0.44 10.36
N ALA A 147 4.92 1.06 10.46
CA ALA A 147 5.60 1.26 11.73
C ALA A 147 4.77 2.10 12.72
N LEU A 148 4.16 3.19 12.25
CA LEU A 148 3.30 4.03 13.08
C LEU A 148 2.03 3.28 13.52
N ARG A 149 1.42 2.52 12.63
CA ARG A 149 0.25 1.70 12.96
C ARG A 149 0.57 0.69 14.05
N ASP A 150 1.70 -0.01 13.93
CA ASP A 150 2.13 -1.01 14.91
C ASP A 150 2.49 -0.37 16.25
N ALA A 151 3.17 0.78 16.24
CA ALA A 151 3.48 1.54 17.44
C ALA A 151 2.21 2.02 18.16
N LEU A 152 1.26 2.61 17.43
CA LEU A 152 -0.01 3.09 17.98
C LEU A 152 -0.88 1.97 18.53
N ASN A 153 -0.92 0.81 17.87
CA ASN A 153 -1.63 -0.36 18.39
C ASN A 153 -1.04 -0.86 19.72
N LYS A 154 0.29 -0.79 19.87
CA LYS A 154 0.97 -1.17 21.13
C LYS A 154 0.72 -0.18 22.28
N LEU A 155 0.33 1.05 21.98
CA LEU A 155 -0.01 2.06 22.99
C LEU A 155 -1.43 1.91 23.55
N SER A 156 -2.25 1.03 22.97
CA SER A 156 -3.58 0.74 23.52
C SER A 156 -3.46 0.07 24.87
N THR A 157 -4.23 0.59 25.84
CA THR A 157 -4.35 0.07 27.20
C THR A 157 -5.81 -0.31 27.48
N ASP A 158 -6.07 -0.95 28.63
CA ASP A 158 -7.43 -1.31 29.05
C ASP A 158 -8.31 -0.06 29.27
N GLU A 159 -7.71 1.09 29.61
CA GLU A 159 -8.41 2.35 29.83
C GLU A 159 -8.63 3.13 28.54
N VAL A 160 -7.66 3.10 27.61
CA VAL A 160 -7.67 3.88 26.36
C VAL A 160 -7.30 2.98 25.18
N ALA A 161 -8.24 2.77 24.27
CA ALA A 161 -8.04 2.02 23.05
C ALA A 161 -7.78 2.97 21.85
N VAL A 162 -6.66 2.75 21.15
CA VAL A 162 -6.37 3.46 19.89
C VAL A 162 -7.06 2.74 18.74
N ARG A 163 -7.92 3.45 18.00
CA ARG A 163 -8.62 2.93 16.83
C ARG A 163 -8.12 3.63 15.56
N ILE A 164 -7.40 2.92 14.73
CA ILE A 164 -6.95 3.44 13.44
C ILE A 164 -8.10 3.32 12.44
N ILE A 165 -8.64 4.47 12.02
CA ILE A 165 -9.76 4.57 11.08
C ILE A 165 -9.28 4.34 9.65
N ALA A 166 -8.18 5.03 9.28
CA ALA A 166 -7.54 4.88 7.99
C ALA A 166 -6.04 5.12 8.10
N SER A 167 -5.28 4.51 7.20
CA SER A 167 -3.85 4.70 7.05
C SER A 167 -3.53 4.75 5.56
N GLY A 168 -2.70 5.70 5.14
CA GLY A 168 -2.35 5.87 3.73
C GLY A 168 -1.06 6.64 3.52
N VAL A 169 -0.56 6.59 2.29
CA VAL A 169 0.66 7.25 1.84
C VAL A 169 0.30 8.48 1.02
N GLY A 170 1.13 9.52 1.12
CA GLY A 170 0.95 10.81 0.44
C GLY A 170 0.37 11.91 1.33
N GLY A 171 0.15 13.10 0.75
CA GLY A 171 -0.35 14.27 1.45
C GLY A 171 -1.73 14.09 2.08
N ILE A 172 -2.06 14.97 3.00
CA ILE A 172 -3.40 15.00 3.63
C ILE A 172 -4.37 15.67 2.67
N THR A 173 -5.40 14.95 2.25
CA THR A 173 -6.40 15.42 1.28
C THR A 173 -7.68 15.91 1.97
N ALA A 174 -8.50 16.66 1.23
CA ALA A 174 -9.82 17.08 1.70
C ALA A 174 -10.69 15.89 2.12
N SER A 175 -10.59 14.75 1.42
CA SER A 175 -11.30 13.52 1.77
C SER A 175 -10.85 12.94 3.11
N ASP A 176 -9.55 13.02 3.41
CA ASP A 176 -9.01 12.58 4.71
C ASP A 176 -9.57 13.45 5.85
N VAL A 177 -9.65 14.77 5.63
CA VAL A 177 -10.22 15.71 6.60
C VAL A 177 -11.72 15.43 6.83
N GLN A 178 -12.49 15.19 5.77
CA GLN A 178 -13.91 14.84 5.86
C GLN A 178 -14.11 13.52 6.61
N LEU A 179 -13.30 12.52 6.33
CA LEU A 179 -13.35 11.22 7.02
C LEU A 179 -13.00 11.38 8.51
N ALA A 180 -11.96 12.15 8.81
CA ALA A 180 -11.56 12.44 10.18
C ALA A 180 -12.66 13.20 10.96
N ALA A 181 -13.29 14.20 10.35
CA ALA A 181 -14.40 14.93 10.94
C ALA A 181 -15.62 14.03 11.22
N ALA A 182 -16.02 13.20 10.24
CA ALA A 182 -17.14 12.27 10.38
C ALA A 182 -16.87 11.20 11.46
N SER A 183 -15.63 10.76 11.61
CA SER A 183 -15.23 9.72 12.59
C SER A 183 -14.76 10.31 13.92
N LYS A 184 -14.74 11.64 14.08
CA LYS A 184 -14.12 12.34 15.21
C LYS A 184 -12.68 11.90 15.46
N ALA A 185 -11.97 11.57 14.38
CA ALA A 185 -10.60 11.09 14.43
C ALA A 185 -9.60 12.26 14.41
N ARG A 186 -8.44 12.04 15.01
CA ARG A 186 -7.28 12.92 14.89
C ARG A 186 -6.43 12.51 13.71
N ILE A 187 -5.97 13.47 12.90
CA ILE A 187 -5.05 13.19 11.80
C ILE A 187 -3.62 13.30 12.32
N ILE A 188 -2.84 12.26 12.09
CA ILE A 188 -1.40 12.22 12.33
C ILE A 188 -0.70 12.18 10.97
N GLY A 189 0.01 13.27 10.63
CA GLY A 189 0.84 13.37 9.45
C GLY A 189 2.32 13.16 9.82
N PHE A 190 3.01 12.25 9.15
CA PHE A 190 4.44 12.03 9.31
C PHE A 190 5.13 12.34 7.99
N ASN A 191 5.98 13.38 8.00
CA ASN A 191 6.72 13.88 6.83
C ASN A 191 5.84 14.15 5.59
N VAL A 192 4.61 14.62 5.82
CA VAL A 192 3.65 14.98 4.77
C VAL A 192 3.11 16.39 4.99
N ARG A 193 2.63 16.98 3.89
CA ARG A 193 1.96 18.30 3.90
C ARG A 193 0.45 18.12 3.78
N ALA A 194 -0.26 19.14 4.26
CA ALA A 194 -1.70 19.27 4.06
C ALA A 194 -1.99 20.20 2.88
#